data_96d401877c102066cb28288d75869202
#
_entry.id   96d401877c102066cb28288d75869202
#
_cell.length_a   1.000
_cell.length_b   1.000
_cell.length_c   1.000
_cell.angle_alpha   90.00
_cell.angle_beta   90.00
_cell.angle_gamma   90.00
#
_symmetry.space_group_name_H-M   'P 1'
#
loop_
_entity.id
_entity.type
_entity.pdbx_description
1 polymer ?
#
loop_
_entity_poly.entity_id
_entity_poly.type
_entity_poly.pdbx_seq_one_letter_code
_entity_poly.pdbx_strand_id
1 'polypeptide(L)'
;MHACGHDFHITAGIGTAIWLQEHKDELCGTVRFFFQPGEESSLGAWKVLETTALDSVTRVWGFHSDPTNLVNAIGIREGAVAAAVDRFVITITGVGCHGAHPDDGVDPIPAAAAMVQAFQTIVTRNINPFHPTLISVTRLEAGNTWNVIPQTAQLEGTVRTMDRQDRCLFEKRLKAIAEQTASAYGASAEVEWIPGPPAVCNDAEMAAFAKETAEAEGFWTVPEEQSLGGDDFSFYMEKVPGCYIKIGIGKGATIHQPTFQVDPAALMPAVRYLSRLLLRWGEENA
;
A
#
# COMPACT_ATOMS: atom_id res chain seq x y z
N MET A 1 -12.40 -1.06 -17.41
CA MET A 1 -13.25 -1.74 -16.43
C MET A 1 -12.83 -1.30 -15.04
N HIS A 2 -13.74 -1.38 -14.07
CA HIS A 2 -13.42 -1.06 -12.65
C HIS A 2 -12.94 -2.33 -11.92
N ALA A 3 -11.69 -2.68 -12.10
CA ALA A 3 -11.14 -3.94 -11.61
C ALA A 3 -10.74 -3.93 -10.11
N CYS A 4 -10.88 -2.78 -9.44
CA CYS A 4 -10.61 -2.60 -8.00
C CYS A 4 -11.84 -2.11 -7.20
N GLY A 5 -12.99 -1.89 -7.87
CA GLY A 5 -14.23 -1.46 -7.20
C GLY A 5 -14.33 0.03 -6.89
N HIS A 6 -13.54 0.88 -7.55
CA HIS A 6 -13.58 2.33 -7.29
C HIS A 6 -14.92 2.97 -7.68
N ASP A 7 -15.65 2.40 -8.63
CA ASP A 7 -17.04 2.78 -8.95
C ASP A 7 -17.99 2.52 -7.77
N PHE A 8 -17.83 1.39 -7.07
CA PHE A 8 -18.54 1.10 -5.84
C PHE A 8 -18.16 2.08 -4.74
N HIS A 9 -16.87 2.40 -4.57
CA HIS A 9 -16.40 3.35 -3.56
C HIS A 9 -17.02 4.74 -3.76
N ILE A 10 -16.99 5.25 -5.00
CA ILE A 10 -17.59 6.55 -5.35
C ILE A 10 -19.10 6.53 -5.09
N THR A 11 -19.78 5.47 -5.52
CA THR A 11 -21.25 5.37 -5.39
C THR A 11 -21.66 5.26 -3.93
N ALA A 12 -20.97 4.47 -3.11
CA ALA A 12 -21.23 4.38 -1.68
C ALA A 12 -20.94 5.71 -0.96
N GLY A 13 -19.86 6.41 -1.32
CA GLY A 13 -19.56 7.74 -0.80
C GLY A 13 -20.63 8.78 -1.13
N ILE A 14 -21.11 8.82 -2.38
CA ILE A 14 -22.20 9.71 -2.80
C ILE A 14 -23.49 9.35 -2.06
N GLY A 15 -23.84 8.06 -1.98
CA GLY A 15 -25.02 7.59 -1.26
C GLY A 15 -24.98 7.99 0.22
N THR A 16 -23.84 7.85 0.87
CA THR A 16 -23.63 8.29 2.25
C THR A 16 -23.80 9.82 2.40
N ALA A 17 -23.26 10.60 1.47
CA ALA A 17 -23.38 12.05 1.49
C ALA A 17 -24.86 12.51 1.34
N ILE A 18 -25.61 11.88 0.43
CA ILE A 18 -27.05 12.14 0.26
C ILE A 18 -27.81 11.81 1.54
N TRP A 19 -27.56 10.62 2.08
CA TRP A 19 -28.24 10.17 3.30
C TRP A 19 -27.97 11.10 4.49
N LEU A 20 -26.71 11.49 4.72
CA LEU A 20 -26.36 12.44 5.77
C LEU A 20 -26.96 13.84 5.54
N GLN A 21 -27.10 14.28 4.30
CA GLN A 21 -27.76 15.56 3.98
C GLN A 21 -29.26 15.52 4.33
N GLU A 22 -29.92 14.37 4.14
CA GLU A 22 -31.33 14.18 4.53
C GLU A 22 -31.49 14.11 6.06
N HIS A 23 -30.44 13.68 6.79
CA HIS A 23 -30.42 13.55 8.26
C HIS A 23 -29.47 14.57 8.93
N LYS A 24 -29.26 15.72 8.29
CA LYS A 24 -28.33 16.77 8.76
C LYS A 24 -28.60 17.27 10.17
N ASP A 25 -29.84 17.21 10.61
CA ASP A 25 -30.27 17.69 11.94
C ASP A 25 -29.81 16.68 13.06
N GLU A 26 -29.45 15.47 12.68
CA GLU A 26 -28.89 14.44 13.57
C GLU A 26 -27.34 14.46 13.58
N LEU A 27 -26.71 15.18 12.61
CA LEU A 27 -25.27 15.20 12.46
C LEU A 27 -24.61 16.16 13.46
N CYS A 28 -23.78 15.64 14.35
CA CYS A 28 -22.92 16.42 15.21
C CYS A 28 -21.57 16.66 14.54
N GLY A 29 -21.25 17.92 14.21
CA GLY A 29 -20.01 18.29 13.54
C GLY A 29 -20.11 18.40 12.03
N THR A 30 -19.01 18.19 11.33
CA THR A 30 -18.91 18.33 9.87
C THR A 30 -18.28 17.10 9.26
N VAL A 31 -18.91 16.56 8.21
CA VAL A 31 -18.35 15.48 7.39
C VAL A 31 -17.91 16.05 6.04
N ARG A 32 -16.66 15.79 5.67
CA ARG A 32 -16.07 16.18 4.39
C ARG A 32 -15.76 14.94 3.57
N PHE A 33 -16.29 14.85 2.37
CA PHE A 33 -16.05 13.75 1.45
C PHE A 33 -14.91 14.09 0.51
N PHE A 34 -13.93 13.19 0.40
CA PHE A 34 -12.83 13.27 -0.56
C PHE A 34 -13.07 12.24 -1.68
N PHE A 35 -13.26 12.71 -2.90
CA PHE A 35 -13.30 11.89 -4.10
C PHE A 35 -11.96 12.05 -4.82
N GLN A 36 -11.01 11.24 -4.39
CA GLN A 36 -9.62 11.31 -4.81
C GLN A 36 -9.42 10.64 -6.17
N PRO A 37 -8.75 11.28 -7.14
CA PRO A 37 -8.31 10.62 -8.36
C PRO A 37 -6.95 9.94 -8.17
N GLY A 38 -6.68 8.86 -8.93
CA GLY A 38 -5.34 8.33 -9.14
C GLY A 38 -4.75 7.52 -7.97
N GLU A 39 -5.57 6.79 -7.22
CA GLU A 39 -5.10 5.90 -6.16
C GLU A 39 -4.13 4.84 -6.70
N GLU A 40 -4.45 4.19 -7.82
CA GLU A 40 -3.63 3.16 -8.47
C GLU A 40 -2.24 3.65 -8.94
N SER A 41 -2.04 4.96 -8.99
CA SER A 41 -0.73 5.58 -9.23
C SER A 41 0.04 5.90 -7.95
N SER A 42 -0.56 5.69 -6.78
CA SER A 42 -0.05 6.06 -5.45
C SER A 42 0.29 7.56 -5.30
N LEU A 43 -0.30 8.43 -6.13
CA LEU A 43 -0.04 9.88 -6.14
C LEU A 43 -1.29 10.71 -5.82
N GLY A 44 -2.46 10.08 -5.76
CA GLY A 44 -3.72 10.79 -5.59
C GLY A 44 -3.84 11.49 -4.25
N ALA A 45 -3.62 10.77 -3.17
CA ALA A 45 -3.67 11.31 -1.80
C ALA A 45 -2.63 12.41 -1.59
N TRP A 46 -1.42 12.25 -2.14
CA TRP A 46 -0.38 13.27 -2.06
C TRP A 46 -0.83 14.60 -2.65
N LYS A 47 -1.48 14.57 -3.83
CA LYS A 47 -2.03 15.78 -4.46
C LYS A 47 -3.15 16.42 -3.67
N VAL A 48 -3.98 15.63 -2.99
CA VAL A 48 -5.02 16.16 -2.10
C VAL A 48 -4.38 16.85 -0.89
N LEU A 49 -3.27 16.31 -0.36
CA LEU A 49 -2.52 16.91 0.75
C LEU A 49 -1.83 18.24 0.40
N GLU A 50 -1.59 18.51 -0.87
CA GLU A 50 -1.10 19.82 -1.34
C GLU A 50 -2.18 20.91 -1.30
N THR A 51 -3.43 20.54 -1.04
CA THR A 51 -4.58 21.46 -0.93
C THR A 51 -4.96 21.69 0.53
N THR A 52 -5.97 22.52 0.76
CA THR A 52 -6.58 22.75 2.09
C THR A 52 -7.63 21.69 2.47
N ALA A 53 -7.66 20.56 1.77
CA ALA A 53 -8.72 19.56 1.95
C ALA A 53 -8.74 18.96 3.37
N LEU A 54 -7.57 18.82 4.02
CA LEU A 54 -7.48 18.33 5.41
C LEU A 54 -7.54 19.43 6.48
N ASP A 55 -7.67 20.71 6.11
CA ASP A 55 -7.76 21.77 7.10
C ASP A 55 -8.99 21.55 8.01
N SER A 56 -8.76 21.57 9.32
CA SER A 56 -9.75 21.31 10.37
C SER A 56 -10.30 19.86 10.40
N VAL A 57 -9.79 18.95 9.60
CA VAL A 57 -10.11 17.52 9.70
C VAL A 57 -9.37 16.92 10.89
N THR A 58 -10.09 16.27 11.78
CA THR A 58 -9.53 15.65 13.00
C THR A 58 -9.38 14.15 12.88
N ARG A 59 -10.16 13.50 12.00
CA ARG A 59 -10.16 12.05 11.77
C ARG A 59 -10.47 11.76 10.31
N VAL A 60 -9.93 10.66 9.78
CA VAL A 60 -10.22 10.19 8.42
C VAL A 60 -10.72 8.76 8.42
N TRP A 61 -11.76 8.51 7.64
CA TRP A 61 -12.33 7.20 7.40
C TRP A 61 -12.13 6.83 5.94
N GLY A 62 -11.53 5.69 5.67
CA GLY A 62 -11.43 5.10 4.35
C GLY A 62 -12.09 3.73 4.30
N PHE A 63 -12.52 3.32 3.12
CA PHE A 63 -13.05 1.97 2.95
C PHE A 63 -12.67 1.41 1.57
N HIS A 64 -12.63 0.09 1.49
CA HIS A 64 -12.40 -0.61 0.24
C HIS A 64 -13.34 -1.81 0.11
N SER A 65 -13.74 -2.09 -1.11
CA SER A 65 -14.50 -3.28 -1.49
C SER A 65 -13.70 -4.55 -1.24
N ASP A 66 -14.33 -5.57 -0.66
CA ASP A 66 -13.69 -6.84 -0.39
C ASP A 66 -14.42 -8.00 -1.07
N PRO A 67 -13.87 -8.55 -2.17
CA PRO A 67 -14.46 -9.66 -2.90
C PRO A 67 -14.24 -11.04 -2.23
N THR A 68 -13.53 -11.08 -1.10
CA THR A 68 -13.34 -12.32 -0.32
C THR A 68 -14.45 -12.54 0.69
N ASN A 69 -15.21 -11.50 1.01
CA ASN A 69 -16.27 -11.50 1.99
C ASN A 69 -17.67 -11.36 1.39
N LEU A 70 -18.65 -11.92 2.10
CA LEU A 70 -20.06 -11.81 1.71
C LEU A 70 -20.57 -10.38 1.90
N VAL A 71 -21.64 -10.03 1.19
CA VAL A 71 -22.43 -8.82 1.45
C VAL A 71 -22.85 -8.79 2.93
N ASN A 72 -22.84 -7.62 3.57
CA ASN A 72 -23.01 -7.38 5.00
C ASN A 72 -21.84 -7.80 5.90
N ALA A 73 -20.71 -8.23 5.37
CA ALA A 73 -19.50 -8.42 6.18
C ALA A 73 -18.68 -7.13 6.21
N ILE A 74 -18.17 -6.79 7.38
CA ILE A 74 -17.28 -5.65 7.62
C ILE A 74 -15.97 -6.19 8.20
N GLY A 75 -14.88 -6.00 7.44
CA GLY A 75 -13.53 -6.36 7.85
C GLY A 75 -12.85 -5.17 8.52
N ILE A 76 -12.41 -5.36 9.76
CA ILE A 76 -11.73 -4.34 10.55
C ILE A 76 -10.59 -4.98 11.31
N ARG A 77 -9.47 -4.27 11.34
CA ARG A 77 -8.28 -4.64 12.09
C ARG A 77 -7.67 -3.40 12.74
N GLU A 78 -7.24 -3.51 13.97
CA GLU A 78 -6.38 -2.55 14.65
C GLU A 78 -4.94 -2.64 14.10
N GLY A 79 -4.23 -1.51 14.03
CA GLY A 79 -2.84 -1.44 13.58
C GLY A 79 -2.69 -1.63 12.08
N ALA A 80 -1.58 -2.23 11.66
CA ALA A 80 -1.23 -2.33 10.25
C ALA A 80 -2.17 -3.27 9.47
N VAL A 81 -2.82 -2.73 8.43
CA VAL A 81 -3.78 -3.40 7.53
C VAL A 81 -3.15 -3.69 6.18
N ALA A 82 -2.47 -2.69 5.60
CA ALA A 82 -1.82 -2.78 4.31
C ALA A 82 -0.38 -2.27 4.39
N ALA A 83 0.51 -2.81 3.54
CA ALA A 83 1.94 -2.52 3.62
C ALA A 83 2.31 -1.16 3.04
N ALA A 84 3.42 -0.61 3.52
CA ALA A 84 4.16 0.42 2.80
C ALA A 84 4.69 -0.15 1.47
N VAL A 85 4.72 0.70 0.45
CA VAL A 85 5.12 0.33 -0.91
C VAL A 85 6.31 1.19 -1.31
N ASP A 86 7.49 0.58 -1.39
CA ASP A 86 8.69 1.26 -1.86
C ASP A 86 9.21 0.64 -3.15
N ARG A 87 9.80 1.46 -3.99
CA ARG A 87 10.50 1.05 -5.21
C ARG A 87 11.99 1.34 -5.04
N PHE A 88 12.83 0.52 -5.64
CA PHE A 88 14.25 0.79 -5.77
C PHE A 88 14.72 0.56 -7.19
N VAL A 89 15.72 1.35 -7.59
CA VAL A 89 16.49 1.17 -8.82
C VAL A 89 17.97 1.16 -8.44
N ILE A 90 18.71 0.17 -8.90
CA ILE A 90 20.14 0.03 -8.62
C ILE A 90 20.88 -0.03 -9.94
N THR A 91 21.78 0.92 -10.15
CA THR A 91 22.69 0.92 -11.30
C THR A 91 24.05 0.45 -10.84
N ILE A 92 24.53 -0.65 -11.41
CA ILE A 92 25.82 -1.25 -11.13
C ILE A 92 26.75 -0.89 -12.29
N THR A 93 27.86 -0.26 -11.98
CA THR A 93 28.84 0.19 -12.97
C THR A 93 30.15 -0.57 -12.83
N GLY A 94 30.52 -1.27 -13.89
CA GLY A 94 31.79 -1.95 -14.08
C GLY A 94 32.61 -1.33 -15.21
N VAL A 95 33.38 -2.16 -15.90
CA VAL A 95 34.18 -1.78 -17.07
C VAL A 95 33.92 -2.81 -18.17
N GLY A 96 33.32 -2.38 -19.27
CA GLY A 96 32.99 -3.24 -20.40
C GLY A 96 34.27 -3.72 -21.13
N CYS A 97 34.26 -4.97 -21.61
CA CYS A 97 35.40 -5.56 -22.34
C CYS A 97 34.93 -6.69 -23.24
N HIS A 98 35.86 -7.24 -24.03
CA HIS A 98 35.57 -8.42 -24.84
C HIS A 98 35.33 -9.66 -23.95
N GLY A 99 34.27 -10.44 -24.21
CA GLY A 99 33.89 -11.58 -23.40
C GLY A 99 34.97 -12.69 -23.25
N ALA A 100 35.95 -12.74 -24.15
CA ALA A 100 37.10 -13.64 -24.06
C ALA A 100 38.29 -13.06 -23.27
N HIS A 101 38.23 -11.80 -22.86
CA HIS A 101 39.27 -11.07 -22.13
C HIS A 101 38.65 -10.39 -20.88
N PRO A 102 38.10 -11.19 -19.94
CA PRO A 102 37.42 -10.64 -18.77
C PRO A 102 38.35 -9.92 -17.79
N ASP A 103 39.64 -10.17 -17.88
CA ASP A 103 40.71 -9.53 -17.11
C ASP A 103 41.00 -8.08 -17.53
N ASP A 104 40.55 -7.67 -18.71
CA ASP A 104 40.61 -6.28 -19.20
C ASP A 104 39.48 -5.39 -18.68
N GLY A 105 38.53 -5.97 -17.93
CA GLY A 105 37.32 -5.25 -17.47
C GLY A 105 36.87 -5.58 -16.06
N VAL A 106 35.65 -5.13 -15.73
CA VAL A 106 34.94 -5.45 -14.49
C VAL A 106 33.49 -5.78 -14.86
N ASP A 107 33.13 -7.06 -14.70
CA ASP A 107 31.80 -7.54 -15.08
C ASP A 107 30.74 -7.20 -14.00
N PRO A 108 29.72 -6.37 -14.31
CA PRO A 108 28.65 -6.02 -13.37
C PRO A 108 27.60 -7.13 -13.22
N ILE A 109 27.53 -8.12 -14.13
CA ILE A 109 26.50 -9.17 -14.12
C ILE A 109 26.63 -10.09 -12.90
N PRO A 110 27.80 -10.63 -12.54
CA PRO A 110 28.00 -11.43 -11.33
C PRO A 110 27.63 -10.65 -10.06
N ALA A 111 27.98 -9.35 -9.99
CA ALA A 111 27.62 -8.49 -8.88
C ALA A 111 26.08 -8.33 -8.75
N ALA A 112 25.38 -8.09 -9.87
CA ALA A 112 23.93 -8.01 -9.90
C ALA A 112 23.26 -9.31 -9.44
N ALA A 113 23.74 -10.46 -9.91
CA ALA A 113 23.20 -11.77 -9.51
C ALA A 113 23.41 -12.04 -8.01
N ALA A 114 24.58 -11.69 -7.46
CA ALA A 114 24.87 -11.81 -6.03
C ALA A 114 23.97 -10.90 -5.18
N MET A 115 23.69 -9.67 -5.62
CA MET A 115 22.79 -8.74 -4.94
C MET A 115 21.38 -9.30 -4.83
N VAL A 116 20.82 -9.92 -5.88
CA VAL A 116 19.48 -10.53 -5.85
C VAL A 116 19.36 -11.55 -4.72
N GLN A 117 20.38 -12.36 -4.50
CA GLN A 117 20.43 -13.34 -3.42
C GLN A 117 20.67 -12.67 -2.06
N ALA A 118 21.62 -11.74 -1.98
CA ALA A 118 22.00 -11.08 -0.73
C ALA A 118 20.85 -10.27 -0.13
N PHE A 119 20.01 -9.63 -0.94
CA PHE A 119 18.84 -8.86 -0.47
C PHE A 119 17.83 -9.73 0.28
N GLN A 120 17.68 -11.00 -0.02
CA GLN A 120 16.79 -11.91 0.71
C GLN A 120 17.21 -12.06 2.18
N THR A 121 18.48 -11.80 2.50
CA THR A 121 18.97 -11.84 3.88
C THR A 121 18.44 -10.69 4.73
N ILE A 122 18.00 -9.59 4.13
CA ILE A 122 17.37 -8.48 4.87
C ILE A 122 16.09 -9.01 5.55
N VAL A 123 15.19 -9.62 4.80
CA VAL A 123 13.95 -10.19 5.32
C VAL A 123 14.24 -11.30 6.33
N THR A 124 15.16 -12.20 6.02
CA THR A 124 15.34 -13.42 6.81
C THR A 124 16.28 -13.26 8.01
N ARG A 125 17.09 -12.19 8.11
CA ARG A 125 18.15 -12.03 9.12
C ARG A 125 18.17 -10.64 9.80
N ASN A 126 17.44 -9.65 9.28
CA ASN A 126 17.46 -8.31 9.86
C ASN A 126 16.08 -7.87 10.37
N ILE A 127 15.00 -8.37 9.76
CA ILE A 127 13.62 -8.05 10.13
C ILE A 127 13.10 -9.10 11.14
N ASN A 128 12.22 -8.67 12.03
CA ASN A 128 11.54 -9.60 12.94
C ASN A 128 10.73 -10.63 12.12
N PRO A 129 10.91 -11.95 12.34
CA PRO A 129 10.21 -12.98 11.58
C PRO A 129 8.68 -12.92 11.64
N PHE A 130 8.12 -12.25 12.63
CA PHE A 130 6.67 -12.04 12.78
C PHE A 130 6.15 -10.77 12.08
N HIS A 131 7.04 -9.95 11.50
CA HIS A 131 6.65 -8.77 10.74
C HIS A 131 6.54 -9.12 9.24
N PRO A 132 5.35 -9.06 8.65
CA PRO A 132 5.19 -9.31 7.22
C PRO A 132 6.02 -8.32 6.41
N THR A 133 6.97 -8.84 5.65
CA THR A 133 7.91 -8.04 4.86
C THR A 133 8.35 -8.82 3.64
N LEU A 134 8.49 -8.17 2.50
CA LEU A 134 9.09 -8.79 1.31
C LEU A 134 9.97 -7.82 0.54
N ILE A 135 10.88 -8.39 -0.24
CA ILE A 135 11.55 -7.74 -1.36
C ILE A 135 11.37 -8.59 -2.61
N SER A 136 11.05 -7.94 -3.71
CA SER A 136 11.02 -8.57 -5.04
C SER A 136 11.87 -7.76 -6.00
N VAL A 137 12.92 -8.37 -6.53
CA VAL A 137 13.60 -7.85 -7.71
C VAL A 137 12.78 -8.27 -8.92
N THR A 138 12.21 -7.30 -9.63
CA THR A 138 11.24 -7.54 -10.70
C THR A 138 11.82 -7.30 -12.09
N ARG A 139 12.98 -6.67 -12.16
CA ARG A 139 13.72 -6.41 -13.41
C ARG A 139 15.22 -6.53 -13.18
N LEU A 140 15.91 -7.20 -14.10
CA LEU A 140 17.34 -7.25 -14.21
C LEU A 140 17.70 -7.08 -15.69
N GLU A 141 18.48 -6.05 -16.00
CA GLU A 141 18.94 -5.78 -17.37
C GLU A 141 20.46 -5.62 -17.38
N ALA A 142 21.12 -6.30 -18.32
CA ALA A 142 22.55 -6.16 -18.56
C ALA A 142 22.93 -6.70 -19.95
N GLY A 143 23.82 -5.97 -20.63
CA GLY A 143 24.37 -6.38 -21.92
C GLY A 143 23.39 -6.25 -23.10
N ASN A 144 23.92 -6.32 -24.30
CA ASN A 144 23.17 -6.22 -25.55
C ASN A 144 23.66 -7.21 -26.63
N THR A 145 24.71 -7.98 -26.33
CA THR A 145 25.29 -8.96 -27.25
C THR A 145 25.98 -10.09 -26.50
N TRP A 146 26.18 -11.22 -27.13
CA TRP A 146 26.66 -12.47 -26.50
C TRP A 146 28.17 -12.51 -26.20
N ASN A 147 28.97 -11.62 -26.80
CA ASN A 147 30.45 -11.68 -26.73
C ASN A 147 31.11 -10.42 -26.13
N VAL A 148 30.34 -9.55 -25.49
CA VAL A 148 30.81 -8.33 -24.82
C VAL A 148 30.29 -8.29 -23.38
N ILE A 149 31.21 -8.15 -22.43
CA ILE A 149 30.87 -7.81 -21.04
C ILE A 149 30.37 -6.36 -21.00
N PRO A 150 29.19 -6.10 -20.48
CA PRO A 150 28.62 -4.74 -20.49
C PRO A 150 29.33 -3.84 -19.47
N GLN A 151 29.22 -2.54 -19.65
CA GLN A 151 29.69 -1.55 -18.68
C GLN A 151 28.74 -1.43 -17.49
N THR A 152 27.44 -1.66 -17.69
CA THR A 152 26.42 -1.48 -16.65
C THR A 152 25.47 -2.67 -16.56
N ALA A 153 24.94 -2.89 -15.36
CA ALA A 153 23.75 -3.69 -15.10
C ALA A 153 22.78 -2.88 -14.26
N GLN A 154 21.49 -3.15 -14.40
CA GLN A 154 20.45 -2.49 -13.63
C GLN A 154 19.51 -3.50 -12.96
N LEU A 155 19.22 -3.28 -11.68
CA LEU A 155 18.19 -3.97 -10.92
C LEU A 155 17.07 -3.00 -10.59
N GLU A 156 15.84 -3.48 -10.65
CA GLU A 156 14.67 -2.73 -10.20
C GLU A 156 13.74 -3.67 -9.44
N GLY A 157 13.07 -3.13 -8.42
CA GLY A 157 12.18 -3.94 -7.62
C GLY A 157 11.35 -3.14 -6.63
N THR A 158 10.67 -3.89 -5.78
CA THR A 158 9.80 -3.33 -4.77
C THR A 158 10.05 -3.96 -3.40
N VAL A 159 9.81 -3.15 -2.36
CA VAL A 159 9.83 -3.57 -0.96
C VAL A 159 8.46 -3.32 -0.36
N ARG A 160 8.00 -4.23 0.49
CA ARG A 160 6.78 -4.10 1.28
C ARG A 160 7.11 -4.28 2.76
N THR A 161 6.64 -3.37 3.60
CA THR A 161 6.85 -3.43 5.05
C THR A 161 5.59 -2.97 5.79
N MET A 162 5.29 -3.60 6.92
CA MET A 162 4.16 -3.21 7.78
C MET A 162 4.57 -2.28 8.90
N ASP A 163 5.84 -2.27 9.27
CA ASP A 163 6.39 -1.50 10.37
C ASP A 163 7.30 -0.37 9.88
N ARG A 164 7.19 0.81 10.49
CA ARG A 164 7.97 1.98 10.10
C ARG A 164 9.48 1.83 10.38
N GLN A 165 9.84 1.13 11.46
CA GLN A 165 11.25 0.94 11.81
C GLN A 165 11.87 -0.07 10.85
N ASP A 166 11.13 -1.13 10.50
CA ASP A 166 11.55 -2.11 9.49
C ASP A 166 11.73 -1.45 8.12
N ARG A 167 10.85 -0.53 7.72
CA ARG A 167 10.98 0.24 6.48
C ARG A 167 12.30 1.01 6.42
N CYS A 168 12.60 1.76 7.48
CA CYS A 168 13.84 2.53 7.57
C CYS A 168 15.09 1.61 7.61
N LEU A 169 15.01 0.50 8.34
CA LEU A 169 16.08 -0.48 8.40
C LEU A 169 16.32 -1.13 7.03
N PHE A 170 15.21 -1.44 6.32
CA PHE A 170 15.26 -2.08 5.01
C PHE A 170 16.02 -1.21 4.00
N GLU A 171 15.65 0.06 3.86
CA GLU A 171 16.35 1.02 2.98
C GLU A 171 17.85 1.08 3.29
N LYS A 172 18.20 1.24 4.55
CA LYS A 172 19.60 1.30 4.99
C LYS A 172 20.38 0.03 4.64
N ARG A 173 19.78 -1.15 4.87
CA ARG A 173 20.42 -2.44 4.60
C ARG A 173 20.56 -2.71 3.11
N LEU A 174 19.55 -2.38 2.32
CA LEU A 174 19.57 -2.55 0.87
C LEU A 174 20.70 -1.73 0.24
N LYS A 175 20.82 -0.45 0.61
CA LYS A 175 21.92 0.42 0.15
C LYS A 175 23.30 -0.16 0.51
N ALA A 176 23.49 -0.52 1.77
CA ALA A 176 24.76 -1.08 2.24
C ALA A 176 25.13 -2.39 1.54
N ILE A 177 24.17 -3.31 1.33
CA ILE A 177 24.39 -4.58 0.63
C ILE A 177 24.75 -4.32 -0.83
N ALA A 178 24.04 -3.42 -1.53
CA ALA A 178 24.32 -3.10 -2.92
C ALA A 178 25.73 -2.55 -3.10
N GLU A 179 26.11 -1.54 -2.32
CA GLU A 179 27.42 -0.90 -2.38
C GLU A 179 28.56 -1.88 -2.07
N GLN A 180 28.43 -2.64 -0.98
CA GLN A 180 29.47 -3.57 -0.55
C GLN A 180 29.60 -4.78 -1.48
N THR A 181 28.47 -5.28 -2.02
CA THR A 181 28.50 -6.37 -2.99
C THR A 181 29.16 -5.90 -4.28
N ALA A 182 28.79 -4.74 -4.82
CA ALA A 182 29.45 -4.20 -6.01
C ALA A 182 30.96 -4.07 -5.80
N SER A 183 31.38 -3.49 -4.68
CA SER A 183 32.78 -3.32 -4.32
C SER A 183 33.53 -4.64 -4.24
N ALA A 184 32.94 -5.71 -3.71
CA ALA A 184 33.53 -7.04 -3.63
C ALA A 184 33.81 -7.66 -5.02
N TYR A 185 33.08 -7.23 -6.06
CA TYR A 185 33.27 -7.62 -7.46
C TYR A 185 34.08 -6.60 -8.26
N GLY A 186 34.67 -5.58 -7.62
CA GLY A 186 35.44 -4.53 -8.27
C GLY A 186 34.57 -3.46 -8.98
N ALA A 187 33.24 -3.53 -8.87
CA ALA A 187 32.30 -2.61 -9.46
C ALA A 187 31.85 -1.55 -8.43
N SER A 188 31.04 -0.60 -8.86
CA SER A 188 30.31 0.34 -7.99
C SER A 188 28.80 0.19 -8.16
N ALA A 189 28.02 0.57 -7.15
CA ALA A 189 26.57 0.60 -7.24
C ALA A 189 26.01 1.93 -6.73
N GLU A 190 25.04 2.45 -7.44
CA GLU A 190 24.21 3.59 -7.04
C GLU A 190 22.78 3.11 -6.81
N VAL A 191 22.21 3.47 -5.67
CA VAL A 191 20.86 3.07 -5.28
C VAL A 191 19.95 4.28 -5.22
N GLU A 192 18.96 4.33 -6.09
CA GLU A 192 17.83 5.22 -6.01
C GLU A 192 16.70 4.53 -5.23
N TRP A 193 16.38 5.06 -4.06
CA TRP A 193 15.23 4.63 -3.26
C TRP A 193 14.08 5.60 -3.50
N ILE A 194 12.94 5.08 -3.95
CA ILE A 194 11.75 5.83 -4.29
C ILE A 194 10.65 5.45 -3.30
N PRO A 195 10.46 6.24 -2.23
CA PRO A 195 9.45 5.96 -1.24
C PRO A 195 8.05 6.19 -1.83
N GLY A 196 7.17 5.21 -1.66
CA GLY A 196 5.75 5.31 -1.94
C GLY A 196 4.91 5.46 -0.66
N PRO A 197 3.61 5.11 -0.70
CA PRO A 197 2.74 5.24 0.44
C PRO A 197 3.25 4.45 1.66
N PRO A 198 3.13 5.01 2.87
CA PRO A 198 3.42 4.29 4.11
C PRO A 198 2.43 3.14 4.35
N ALA A 199 2.63 2.35 5.39
CA ALA A 199 1.66 1.34 5.78
C ALA A 199 0.34 1.97 6.22
N VAL A 200 -0.77 1.39 5.79
CA VAL A 200 -2.10 1.73 6.31
C VAL A 200 -2.19 1.16 7.72
N CYS A 201 -2.23 2.03 8.72
CA CYS A 201 -2.22 1.64 10.11
C CYS A 201 -3.40 2.24 10.85
N ASN A 202 -4.41 1.44 11.13
CA ASN A 202 -5.63 1.88 11.79
C ASN A 202 -5.37 2.31 13.24
N ASP A 203 -5.92 3.45 13.60
CA ASP A 203 -6.02 3.90 14.98
C ASP A 203 -6.87 2.91 15.80
N ALA A 204 -6.41 2.57 17.01
CA ALA A 204 -7.05 1.55 17.84
C ALA A 204 -8.45 1.93 18.28
N GLU A 205 -8.65 3.20 18.70
CA GLU A 205 -9.96 3.71 19.13
C GLU A 205 -10.95 3.71 17.97
N MET A 206 -10.54 4.22 16.81
CA MET A 206 -11.37 4.25 15.62
C MET A 206 -11.70 2.85 15.10
N ALA A 207 -10.75 1.91 15.14
CA ALA A 207 -11.00 0.53 14.74
C ALA A 207 -11.99 -0.18 15.67
N ALA A 208 -11.85 0.00 16.99
CA ALA A 208 -12.79 -0.53 17.97
C ALA A 208 -14.19 0.04 17.78
N PHE A 209 -14.30 1.37 17.61
CA PHE A 209 -15.55 2.06 17.34
C PHE A 209 -16.23 1.60 16.06
N ALA A 210 -15.47 1.46 14.97
CA ALA A 210 -15.99 0.97 13.70
C ALA A 210 -16.56 -0.44 13.81
N LYS A 211 -15.86 -1.32 14.57
CA LYS A 211 -16.32 -2.68 14.84
C LYS A 211 -17.61 -2.69 15.67
N GLU A 212 -17.64 -1.94 16.76
CA GLU A 212 -18.83 -1.83 17.61
C GLU A 212 -20.04 -1.31 16.84
N THR A 213 -19.85 -0.29 15.99
CA THR A 213 -20.89 0.21 15.12
C THR A 213 -21.41 -0.85 14.15
N ALA A 214 -20.50 -1.64 13.54
CA ALA A 214 -20.90 -2.72 12.64
C ALA A 214 -21.78 -3.75 13.37
N GLU A 215 -21.38 -4.17 14.56
CA GLU A 215 -22.12 -5.12 15.38
C GLU A 215 -23.49 -4.58 15.81
N ALA A 216 -23.55 -3.32 16.24
CA ALA A 216 -24.81 -2.67 16.66
C ALA A 216 -25.80 -2.53 15.49
N GLU A 217 -25.32 -2.33 14.26
CA GLU A 217 -26.13 -2.23 13.05
C GLU A 217 -26.43 -3.59 12.39
N GLY A 218 -26.04 -4.70 13.04
CA GLY A 218 -26.32 -6.06 12.59
C GLY A 218 -25.48 -6.55 11.41
N PHE A 219 -24.30 -5.95 11.22
CA PHE A 219 -23.30 -6.47 10.26
C PHE A 219 -22.47 -7.61 10.88
N TRP A 220 -21.92 -8.45 10.02
CA TRP A 220 -20.96 -9.47 10.44
C TRP A 220 -19.56 -8.86 10.47
N THR A 221 -18.97 -8.77 11.64
CA THR A 221 -17.57 -8.38 11.73
C THR A 221 -16.68 -9.59 11.44
N VAL A 222 -15.71 -9.40 10.55
CA VAL A 222 -14.72 -10.42 10.19
C VAL A 222 -13.32 -9.91 10.53
N PRO A 223 -12.43 -10.78 11.05
CA PRO A 223 -11.04 -10.41 11.22
C PRO A 223 -10.41 -10.07 9.86
N GLU A 224 -9.89 -8.86 9.71
CA GLU A 224 -9.17 -8.48 8.50
C GLU A 224 -7.75 -9.02 8.57
N GLU A 225 -7.33 -9.73 7.52
CA GLU A 225 -5.95 -10.17 7.38
C GLU A 225 -5.06 -9.03 6.88
N GLN A 226 -3.79 -9.06 7.25
CA GLN A 226 -2.81 -8.11 6.74
C GLN A 226 -2.53 -8.37 5.26
N SER A 227 -2.53 -7.32 4.46
CA SER A 227 -2.22 -7.36 3.04
C SER A 227 -0.85 -6.74 2.75
N LEU A 228 -0.04 -7.39 1.93
CA LEU A 228 1.17 -6.77 1.38
C LEU A 228 0.90 -5.87 0.17
N GLY A 229 -0.37 -5.70 -0.22
CA GLY A 229 -0.81 -4.57 -1.04
C GLY A 229 -0.67 -3.25 -0.27
N GLY A 230 -0.66 -2.13 -0.97
CA GLY A 230 -0.64 -0.79 -0.36
C GLY A 230 -1.87 -0.01 -0.76
N ASP A 231 -2.08 1.13 -0.09
CA ASP A 231 -3.12 2.09 -0.42
C ASP A 231 -2.63 3.50 -0.03
N ASP A 232 -2.80 4.46 -0.90
CA ASP A 232 -2.32 5.83 -0.67
C ASP A 232 -3.17 6.61 0.35
N PHE A 233 -4.30 6.06 0.81
CA PHE A 233 -5.05 6.53 1.97
C PHE A 233 -4.16 6.70 3.20
N SER A 234 -3.12 5.89 3.31
CA SER A 234 -2.11 5.97 4.38
C SER A 234 -1.45 7.34 4.51
N PHE A 235 -1.34 8.12 3.44
CA PHE A 235 -0.81 9.48 3.52
C PHE A 235 -1.69 10.43 4.35
N TYR A 236 -3.02 10.26 4.33
CA TYR A 236 -3.91 11.00 5.22
C TYR A 236 -3.70 10.61 6.68
N MET A 237 -3.48 9.31 6.92
CA MET A 237 -3.25 8.76 8.27
C MET A 237 -1.90 9.21 8.89
N GLU A 238 -0.93 9.66 8.06
CA GLU A 238 0.28 10.33 8.54
C GLU A 238 0.01 11.75 9.10
N LYS A 239 -1.17 12.31 8.81
CA LYS A 239 -1.55 13.68 9.22
C LYS A 239 -2.54 13.69 10.37
N VAL A 240 -3.53 12.80 10.33
CA VAL A 240 -4.58 12.67 11.35
C VAL A 240 -4.87 11.20 11.59
N PRO A 241 -5.33 10.82 12.79
CA PRO A 241 -5.78 9.45 13.05
C PRO A 241 -6.83 9.01 12.03
N GLY A 242 -6.77 7.75 11.62
CA GLY A 242 -7.66 7.21 10.61
C GLY A 242 -7.99 5.74 10.79
N CYS A 243 -9.04 5.31 10.12
CA CYS A 243 -9.41 3.91 10.05
C CYS A 243 -9.81 3.53 8.62
N TYR A 244 -9.20 2.46 8.13
CA TYR A 244 -9.46 1.87 6.83
C TYR A 244 -10.23 0.56 7.00
N ILE A 245 -11.38 0.47 6.36
CA ILE A 245 -12.40 -0.55 6.58
C ILE A 245 -12.58 -1.36 5.29
N LYS A 246 -12.72 -2.67 5.39
CA LYS A 246 -13.10 -3.53 4.27
C LYS A 246 -14.59 -3.80 4.29
N ILE A 247 -15.26 -3.60 3.16
CA ILE A 247 -16.70 -3.85 2.99
C ILE A 247 -16.89 -5.02 2.03
N GLY A 248 -17.49 -6.09 2.52
CA GLY A 248 -17.77 -7.29 1.73
C GLY A 248 -18.75 -7.01 0.60
N ILE A 249 -18.35 -7.34 -0.62
CA ILE A 249 -19.09 -7.09 -1.85
C ILE A 249 -19.65 -8.38 -2.52
N GLY A 250 -19.65 -9.49 -1.76
CA GLY A 250 -19.94 -10.80 -2.31
C GLY A 250 -18.68 -11.52 -2.78
N LYS A 251 -18.63 -12.83 -2.55
CA LYS A 251 -17.47 -13.65 -2.95
C LYS A 251 -17.37 -13.79 -4.46
N GLY A 252 -16.20 -13.48 -5.00
CA GLY A 252 -15.97 -13.51 -6.43
C GLY A 252 -14.50 -13.52 -6.81
N ALA A 253 -14.20 -13.11 -8.03
CA ALA A 253 -12.83 -12.91 -8.49
C ALA A 253 -12.14 -11.80 -7.67
N THR A 254 -10.85 -11.97 -7.41
CA THR A 254 -10.05 -10.95 -6.70
C THR A 254 -9.93 -9.67 -7.52
N ILE A 255 -9.59 -8.57 -6.85
CA ILE A 255 -9.31 -7.30 -7.51
C ILE A 255 -8.24 -7.47 -8.61
N HIS A 256 -8.26 -6.58 -9.60
CA HIS A 256 -7.36 -6.55 -10.77
C HIS A 256 -7.49 -7.74 -11.73
N GLN A 257 -8.52 -8.57 -11.56
CA GLN A 257 -8.84 -9.64 -12.53
C GLN A 257 -9.92 -9.19 -13.53
N PRO A 258 -9.90 -9.70 -14.78
CA PRO A 258 -10.88 -9.33 -15.80
C PRO A 258 -12.33 -9.72 -15.45
N THR A 259 -12.49 -10.67 -14.55
CA THR A 259 -13.77 -11.20 -14.07
C THR A 259 -14.23 -10.60 -12.74
N PHE A 260 -13.50 -9.61 -12.22
CA PHE A 260 -13.90 -8.90 -11.00
C PHE A 260 -15.26 -8.24 -11.18
N GLN A 261 -16.13 -8.43 -10.19
CA GLN A 261 -17.46 -7.83 -10.14
C GLN A 261 -17.83 -7.51 -8.70
N VAL A 262 -18.56 -6.43 -8.52
CA VAL A 262 -19.22 -6.06 -7.26
C VAL A 262 -20.66 -6.54 -7.31
N ASP A 263 -21.14 -7.25 -6.29
CA ASP A 263 -22.57 -7.52 -6.15
C ASP A 263 -23.30 -6.19 -5.86
N PRO A 264 -24.25 -5.76 -6.74
CA PRO A 264 -24.99 -4.53 -6.51
C PRO A 264 -25.75 -4.50 -5.18
N ALA A 265 -26.08 -5.67 -4.61
CA ALA A 265 -26.71 -5.78 -3.31
C ALA A 265 -25.85 -5.26 -2.16
N ALA A 266 -24.54 -5.11 -2.35
CA ALA A 266 -23.62 -4.57 -1.35
C ALA A 266 -23.73 -3.04 -1.16
N LEU A 267 -24.30 -2.32 -2.13
CA LEU A 267 -24.28 -0.86 -2.13
C LEU A 267 -25.06 -0.26 -0.95
N MET A 268 -26.31 -0.67 -0.78
CA MET A 268 -27.15 -0.12 0.31
C MET A 268 -26.67 -0.47 1.71
N PRO A 269 -26.17 -1.71 1.98
CA PRO A 269 -25.47 -2.01 3.21
C PRO A 269 -24.26 -1.11 3.47
N ALA A 270 -23.43 -0.85 2.45
CA ALA A 270 -22.27 0.05 2.59
C ALA A 270 -22.69 1.47 2.97
N VAL A 271 -23.68 2.03 2.26
CA VAL A 271 -24.23 3.36 2.58
C VAL A 271 -24.77 3.41 4.00
N ARG A 272 -25.57 2.42 4.42
CA ARG A 272 -26.11 2.33 5.77
C ARG A 272 -25.01 2.30 6.82
N TYR A 273 -24.02 1.43 6.64
CA TYR A 273 -22.93 1.30 7.59
C TYR A 273 -22.13 2.60 7.73
N LEU A 274 -21.68 3.17 6.60
CA LEU A 274 -20.89 4.40 6.60
C LEU A 274 -21.67 5.59 7.19
N SER A 275 -22.97 5.71 6.88
CA SER A 275 -23.81 6.77 7.43
C SER A 275 -23.96 6.65 8.96
N ARG A 276 -24.21 5.44 9.45
CA ARG A 276 -24.35 5.19 10.91
C ARG A 276 -23.03 5.37 11.63
N LEU A 277 -21.91 4.96 11.02
CA LEU A 277 -20.56 5.15 11.55
C LEU A 277 -20.27 6.63 11.78
N LEU A 278 -20.56 7.47 10.79
CA LEU A 278 -20.29 8.91 10.85
C LEU A 278 -21.21 9.65 11.83
N LEU A 279 -22.51 9.29 11.88
CA LEU A 279 -23.43 9.88 12.86
C LEU A 279 -23.00 9.53 14.29
N ARG A 280 -22.84 8.26 14.60
CA ARG A 280 -22.44 7.82 15.94
C ARG A 280 -21.10 8.42 16.38
N TRP A 281 -20.12 8.49 15.46
CA TRP A 281 -18.85 9.13 15.78
C TRP A 281 -19.03 10.61 16.17
N GLY A 282 -19.87 11.35 15.43
CA GLY A 282 -20.18 12.73 15.75
C GLY A 282 -20.88 12.88 17.10
N GLU A 283 -21.86 12.03 17.41
CA GLU A 283 -22.59 12.05 18.68
C GLU A 283 -21.68 11.80 19.90
N GLU A 284 -20.76 10.84 19.80
CA GLU A 284 -19.90 10.42 20.92
C GLU A 284 -18.63 11.31 21.06
N ASN A 285 -18.30 12.13 20.05
CA ASN A 285 -17.07 12.95 20.03
C ASN A 285 -17.33 14.45 19.78
N ALA A 286 -18.58 14.92 19.96
CA ALA A 286 -19.00 16.33 19.79
C ALA A 286 -18.59 17.23 20.97
#